data_736e553f9d9b5dad2ff857253029d95a
#
_entry.id   736e553f9d9b5dad2ff857253029d95a
#
_cell.length_a   1.000
_cell.length_b   1.000
_cell.length_c   1.000
_cell.angle_alpha   90.00
_cell.angle_beta   90.00
_cell.angle_gamma   90.00
#
_symmetry.space_group_name_H-M   'P 1'
#
loop_
_entity.id
_entity.type
_entity.pdbx_description
1 polymer ?
#
loop_
_entity_poly.entity_id
_entity_poly.type
_entity_poly.pdbx_seq_one_letter_code
_entity_poly.pdbx_strand_id
1 'polypeptide(L)'
;MTADQGGAQAADEAAREQSAVLRQWRELAGNSVLLDGFHALKHALRFDARVPLALAPDRAAVLALADELAPDLTGTLERLLREVSWQALHGLMPRPHPTGVAALAVRGSGRSGRLTARADSARAPARTAPLVVLDNPRHLGNVGAVIRLAAGAGAAGVLTTGTVDPWHPHVVRASAGLHFATAVDQCDPAGLPDGPLYALDPEGRDIRTLTLPDDALIAFGSERHGLSAELRARAGQLVALPMQPQVSSYNLATSVAMTLYHWMAGRPSTPV
;
A
#
# COMPACT_ATOMS: atom_id res chain seq x y z
N MET A 1 5.81 -42.61 -36.53
CA MET A 1 6.68 -42.47 -35.34
C MET A 1 7.25 -41.06 -35.12
N THR A 2 6.85 -40.04 -35.89
CA THR A 2 7.43 -38.66 -35.80
C THR A 2 6.56 -37.67 -34.98
N ALA A 3 5.31 -37.96 -34.69
CA ALA A 3 4.44 -37.05 -33.92
C ALA A 3 4.69 -37.05 -32.40
N ASP A 4 5.23 -38.14 -31.84
CA ASP A 4 5.46 -38.32 -30.40
C ASP A 4 6.73 -37.61 -29.90
N GLN A 5 7.73 -37.47 -30.77
CA GLN A 5 9.00 -36.80 -30.40
C GLN A 5 8.85 -35.28 -30.28
N GLY A 6 7.96 -34.63 -31.03
CA GLY A 6 7.70 -33.19 -30.95
C GLY A 6 7.01 -32.79 -29.64
N GLY A 7 6.08 -33.61 -29.16
CA GLY A 7 5.39 -33.38 -27.90
C GLY A 7 6.30 -33.47 -26.66
N ALA A 8 7.21 -34.47 -26.67
CA ALA A 8 8.17 -34.66 -25.57
C ALA A 8 9.21 -33.53 -25.50
N GLN A 9 9.67 -33.03 -26.64
CA GLN A 9 10.60 -31.90 -26.72
C GLN A 9 9.97 -30.60 -26.24
N ALA A 10 8.71 -30.29 -26.65
CA ALA A 10 7.99 -29.10 -26.21
C ALA A 10 7.69 -29.12 -24.70
N ALA A 11 7.37 -30.30 -24.13
CA ALA A 11 7.18 -30.46 -22.69
C ALA A 11 8.46 -30.25 -21.89
N ASP A 12 9.59 -30.73 -22.38
CA ASP A 12 10.92 -30.56 -21.74
C ASP A 12 11.35 -29.08 -21.80
N GLU A 13 11.10 -28.39 -22.90
CA GLU A 13 11.41 -26.97 -23.06
C GLU A 13 10.54 -26.11 -22.10
N ALA A 14 9.24 -26.36 -22.02
CA ALA A 14 8.35 -25.69 -21.07
C ALA A 14 8.75 -25.91 -19.61
N ALA A 15 9.19 -27.13 -19.26
CA ALA A 15 9.67 -27.43 -17.91
C ALA A 15 10.98 -26.69 -17.58
N ARG A 16 11.88 -26.55 -18.56
CA ARG A 16 13.13 -25.77 -18.40
C ARG A 16 12.84 -24.29 -18.25
N GLU A 17 11.94 -23.74 -19.05
CA GLU A 17 11.51 -22.34 -18.97
C GLU A 17 10.87 -22.04 -17.60
N GLN A 18 9.90 -22.86 -17.16
CA GLN A 18 9.31 -22.74 -15.83
C GLN A 18 10.38 -22.77 -14.72
N SER A 19 11.36 -23.69 -14.82
CA SER A 19 12.43 -23.82 -13.83
C SER A 19 13.31 -22.57 -13.78
N ALA A 20 13.58 -21.94 -14.92
CA ALA A 20 14.34 -20.69 -15.01
C ALA A 20 13.59 -19.54 -14.36
N VAL A 21 12.28 -19.39 -14.65
CA VAL A 21 11.39 -18.38 -14.08
C VAL A 21 11.30 -18.52 -12.55
N LEU A 22 11.19 -19.74 -12.04
CA LEU A 22 11.14 -19.98 -10.59
C LEU A 22 12.47 -19.69 -9.88
N ARG A 23 13.61 -19.88 -10.55
CA ARG A 23 14.92 -19.44 -10.00
C ARG A 23 14.97 -17.93 -9.94
N GLN A 24 14.62 -17.24 -11.02
CA GLN A 24 14.57 -15.76 -11.06
C GLN A 24 13.66 -15.20 -9.97
N TRP A 25 12.48 -15.81 -9.74
CA TRP A 25 11.59 -15.41 -8.65
C TRP A 25 12.29 -15.48 -7.28
N ARG A 26 12.98 -16.61 -6.98
CA ARG A 26 13.65 -16.78 -5.67
C ARG A 26 14.79 -15.79 -5.47
N GLU A 27 15.52 -15.45 -6.53
CA GLU A 27 16.59 -14.44 -6.49
C GLU A 27 16.03 -13.03 -6.21
N LEU A 28 14.89 -12.69 -6.77
CA LEU A 28 14.29 -11.37 -6.64
C LEU A 28 13.47 -11.21 -5.34
N ALA A 29 12.86 -12.28 -4.84
CA ALA A 29 11.84 -12.21 -3.78
C ALA A 29 12.35 -11.58 -2.49
N GLY A 30 13.61 -11.82 -2.10
CA GLY A 30 14.20 -11.30 -0.86
C GLY A 30 14.30 -9.78 -0.79
N ASN A 31 14.34 -9.10 -1.94
CA ASN A 31 14.49 -7.63 -2.06
C ASN A 31 13.31 -6.97 -2.77
N SER A 32 12.20 -7.69 -2.90
CA SER A 32 11.02 -7.21 -3.65
C SER A 32 9.78 -7.18 -2.77
N VAL A 33 8.82 -6.37 -3.19
CA VAL A 33 7.47 -6.32 -2.63
C VAL A 33 6.62 -7.37 -3.34
N LEU A 34 6.02 -8.28 -2.59
CA LEU A 34 5.08 -9.25 -3.12
C LEU A 34 3.73 -8.58 -3.43
N LEU A 35 3.33 -8.64 -4.69
CA LEU A 35 2.01 -8.27 -5.16
C LEU A 35 1.17 -9.53 -5.31
N ASP A 36 0.23 -9.75 -4.39
CA ASP A 36 -0.63 -10.93 -4.35
C ASP A 36 -2.02 -10.57 -4.92
N GLY A 37 -2.27 -11.02 -6.13
CA GLY A 37 -3.52 -10.83 -6.86
C GLY A 37 -3.49 -9.71 -7.91
N PHE A 38 -4.44 -9.81 -8.84
CA PHE A 38 -4.56 -8.92 -10.00
C PHE A 38 -4.66 -7.44 -9.63
N HIS A 39 -5.47 -7.09 -8.61
CA HIS A 39 -5.63 -5.69 -8.22
C HIS A 39 -4.35 -5.06 -7.69
N ALA A 40 -3.53 -5.82 -6.96
CA ALA A 40 -2.25 -5.33 -6.47
C ALA A 40 -1.28 -5.05 -7.64
N LEU A 41 -1.20 -5.97 -8.61
CA LEU A 41 -0.40 -5.79 -9.81
C LEU A 41 -0.90 -4.62 -10.66
N LYS A 42 -2.20 -4.54 -10.91
CA LYS A 42 -2.85 -3.46 -11.66
C LYS A 42 -2.50 -2.08 -11.09
N HIS A 43 -2.68 -1.89 -9.80
CA HIS A 43 -2.38 -0.60 -9.18
C HIS A 43 -0.88 -0.30 -9.19
N ALA A 44 -0.03 -1.28 -8.88
CA ALA A 44 1.41 -1.07 -8.95
C ALA A 44 1.84 -0.56 -10.35
N LEU A 45 1.36 -1.20 -11.42
CA LEU A 45 1.67 -0.78 -12.79
C LEU A 45 1.10 0.61 -13.14
N ARG A 46 -0.14 0.93 -12.74
CA ARG A 46 -0.76 2.25 -12.98
C ARG A 46 -0.04 3.40 -12.29
N PHE A 47 0.64 3.11 -11.20
CA PHE A 47 1.44 4.08 -10.46
C PHE A 47 2.94 3.92 -10.70
N ASP A 48 3.31 3.43 -11.89
CA ASP A 48 4.67 3.39 -12.42
C ASP A 48 5.66 2.56 -11.58
N ALA A 49 5.16 1.57 -10.83
CA ALA A 49 6.03 0.65 -10.12
C ALA A 49 6.85 -0.20 -11.09
N ARG A 50 8.13 -0.38 -10.78
CA ARG A 50 8.97 -1.33 -11.51
C ARG A 50 8.65 -2.75 -11.05
N VAL A 51 8.03 -3.53 -11.95
CA VAL A 51 7.65 -4.93 -11.72
C VAL A 51 8.51 -5.83 -12.64
N PRO A 52 9.60 -6.41 -12.13
CA PRO A 52 10.51 -7.23 -12.93
C PRO A 52 9.92 -8.59 -13.31
N LEU A 53 8.94 -9.12 -12.57
CA LEU A 53 8.38 -10.44 -12.82
C LEU A 53 6.95 -10.56 -12.32
N ALA A 54 6.07 -11.12 -13.15
CA ALA A 54 4.71 -11.50 -12.77
C ALA A 54 4.42 -12.93 -13.27
N LEU A 55 3.74 -13.72 -12.43
CA LEU A 55 3.40 -15.12 -12.68
C LEU A 55 1.91 -15.33 -12.68
N ALA A 56 1.42 -16.21 -13.55
CA ALA A 56 0.05 -16.66 -13.55
C ALA A 56 -0.01 -18.12 -14.02
N PRO A 57 -0.86 -18.98 -13.43
CA PRO A 57 -1.12 -20.33 -13.91
C PRO A 57 -1.99 -20.38 -15.15
N ASP A 58 -2.81 -19.36 -15.37
CA ASP A 58 -3.65 -19.18 -16.54
C ASP A 58 -3.47 -17.73 -17.04
N ARG A 59 -2.52 -17.56 -17.94
CA ARG A 59 -2.20 -16.25 -18.52
C ARG A 59 -3.40 -15.69 -19.32
N ALA A 60 -4.14 -16.54 -20.01
CA ALA A 60 -5.29 -16.13 -20.83
C ALA A 60 -6.41 -15.56 -19.95
N ALA A 61 -6.74 -16.23 -18.84
CA ALA A 61 -7.74 -15.75 -17.88
C ALA A 61 -7.32 -14.40 -17.26
N VAL A 62 -6.05 -14.20 -16.96
CA VAL A 62 -5.55 -12.92 -16.43
C VAL A 62 -5.64 -11.80 -17.46
N LEU A 63 -5.37 -12.08 -18.74
CA LEU A 63 -5.50 -11.09 -19.81
C LEU A 63 -6.96 -10.73 -20.07
N ALA A 64 -7.88 -11.72 -20.06
CA ALA A 64 -9.32 -11.44 -20.13
C ALA A 64 -9.80 -10.56 -18.96
N LEU A 65 -9.32 -10.82 -17.74
CA LEU A 65 -9.59 -9.95 -16.59
C LEU A 65 -8.99 -8.54 -16.75
N ALA A 66 -7.84 -8.43 -17.43
CA ALA A 66 -7.23 -7.15 -17.74
C ALA A 66 -8.06 -6.35 -18.74
N ASP A 67 -8.58 -6.97 -19.78
CA ASP A 67 -9.46 -6.32 -20.76
C ASP A 67 -10.72 -5.75 -20.12
N GLU A 68 -11.25 -6.42 -19.09
CA GLU A 68 -12.42 -5.95 -18.34
C GLU A 68 -12.08 -4.81 -17.35
N LEU A 69 -11.03 -4.98 -16.55
CA LEU A 69 -10.76 -4.12 -15.38
C LEU A 69 -9.62 -3.11 -15.57
N ALA A 70 -8.81 -3.27 -16.59
CA ALA A 70 -7.63 -2.46 -16.84
C ALA A 70 -7.16 -2.56 -18.31
N PRO A 71 -8.01 -2.21 -19.30
CA PRO A 71 -7.67 -2.32 -20.72
C PRO A 71 -6.44 -1.49 -21.09
N ASP A 72 -6.14 -0.45 -20.33
CA ASP A 72 -4.94 0.37 -20.43
C ASP A 72 -3.63 -0.40 -20.17
N LEU A 73 -3.70 -1.55 -19.48
CA LEU A 73 -2.55 -2.35 -19.08
C LEU A 73 -2.39 -3.67 -19.84
N THR A 74 -3.35 -4.08 -20.68
CA THR A 74 -3.34 -5.38 -21.36
C THR A 74 -2.01 -5.63 -22.09
N GLY A 75 -1.55 -4.71 -22.93
CA GLY A 75 -0.29 -4.87 -23.65
C GLY A 75 0.96 -4.89 -22.74
N THR A 76 0.90 -4.29 -21.57
CA THR A 76 1.98 -4.39 -20.58
C THR A 76 1.97 -5.76 -19.90
N LEU A 77 0.78 -6.25 -19.54
CA LEU A 77 0.60 -7.56 -18.90
C LEU A 77 0.94 -8.70 -19.86
N GLU A 78 0.64 -8.59 -21.14
CA GLU A 78 1.05 -9.56 -22.17
C GLU A 78 2.57 -9.79 -22.21
N ARG A 79 3.36 -8.74 -22.07
CA ARG A 79 4.82 -8.83 -22.05
C ARG A 79 5.39 -9.29 -20.73
N LEU A 80 4.72 -8.95 -19.63
CA LEU A 80 5.21 -9.15 -18.26
C LEU A 80 4.91 -10.55 -17.72
N LEU A 81 3.69 -11.06 -17.98
CA LEU A 81 3.20 -12.31 -17.40
C LEU A 81 3.98 -13.52 -17.94
N ARG A 82 4.44 -14.35 -17.02
CA ARG A 82 5.02 -15.67 -17.29
C ARG A 82 4.06 -16.73 -16.76
N GLU A 83 3.76 -17.71 -17.60
CA GLU A 83 2.92 -18.83 -17.22
C GLU A 83 3.72 -19.85 -16.42
N VAL A 84 3.11 -20.35 -15.34
CA VAL A 84 3.66 -21.38 -14.46
C VAL A 84 2.54 -22.33 -14.05
N SER A 85 2.87 -23.56 -13.64
CA SER A 85 1.83 -24.46 -13.13
C SER A 85 1.26 -23.97 -11.79
N TRP A 86 0.00 -24.33 -11.49
CA TRP A 86 -0.61 -24.08 -10.18
C TRP A 86 0.24 -24.66 -9.05
N GLN A 87 0.81 -25.83 -9.24
CA GLN A 87 1.72 -26.45 -8.27
C GLN A 87 2.95 -25.58 -7.99
N ALA A 88 3.53 -24.99 -9.03
CA ALA A 88 4.67 -24.09 -8.90
C ALA A 88 4.30 -22.82 -8.14
N LEU A 89 3.15 -22.21 -8.47
CA LEU A 89 2.67 -21.02 -7.77
C LEU A 89 2.40 -21.30 -6.28
N HIS A 90 1.75 -22.44 -5.95
CA HIS A 90 1.54 -22.87 -4.57
C HIS A 90 2.84 -23.16 -3.82
N GLY A 91 3.87 -23.61 -4.52
CA GLY A 91 5.22 -23.77 -3.95
C GLY A 91 5.92 -22.46 -3.59
N LEU A 92 5.53 -21.35 -4.24
CA LEU A 92 6.04 -20.02 -3.92
C LEU A 92 5.16 -19.28 -2.89
N MET A 93 3.86 -19.53 -2.92
CA MET A 93 2.85 -18.84 -2.10
C MET A 93 1.83 -19.84 -1.57
N PRO A 94 1.85 -20.22 -0.28
CA PRO A 94 0.96 -21.25 0.26
C PRO A 94 -0.55 -20.92 0.10
N ARG A 95 -0.89 -19.64 0.01
CA ARG A 95 -2.28 -19.16 -0.15
C ARG A 95 -2.34 -18.03 -1.19
N PRO A 96 -2.13 -18.34 -2.49
CA PRO A 96 -2.23 -17.34 -3.53
C PRO A 96 -3.65 -16.75 -3.61
N HIS A 97 -3.74 -15.52 -4.09
CA HIS A 97 -5.03 -14.87 -4.32
C HIS A 97 -5.86 -15.65 -5.35
N PRO A 98 -7.20 -15.71 -5.24
CA PRO A 98 -8.07 -16.43 -6.17
C PRO A 98 -7.91 -16.06 -7.65
N THR A 99 -7.44 -14.86 -7.97
CA THR A 99 -7.12 -14.46 -9.36
C THR A 99 -5.87 -15.13 -9.94
N GLY A 100 -5.15 -15.93 -9.15
CA GLY A 100 -3.98 -16.68 -9.60
C GLY A 100 -2.77 -15.81 -10.00
N VAL A 101 -2.76 -14.52 -9.67
CA VAL A 101 -1.66 -13.62 -10.04
C VAL A 101 -0.73 -13.40 -8.86
N ALA A 102 0.57 -13.55 -9.11
CA ALA A 102 1.62 -13.14 -8.19
C ALA A 102 2.68 -12.34 -8.94
N ALA A 103 3.14 -11.24 -8.37
CA ALA A 103 4.21 -10.44 -8.98
C ALA A 103 5.17 -9.88 -7.94
N LEU A 104 6.37 -9.54 -8.38
CA LEU A 104 7.39 -8.91 -7.57
C LEU A 104 7.60 -7.48 -8.06
N ALA A 105 7.51 -6.51 -7.14
CA ALA A 105 7.76 -5.11 -7.44
C ALA A 105 8.94 -4.57 -6.64
N VAL A 106 9.63 -3.57 -7.18
CA VAL A 106 10.75 -2.91 -6.49
C VAL A 106 10.20 -1.91 -5.48
N ARG A 107 10.56 -2.09 -4.21
CA ARG A 107 10.18 -1.18 -3.12
C ARG A 107 10.67 0.24 -3.43
N GLY A 108 9.80 1.24 -3.22
CA GLY A 108 10.12 2.65 -3.44
C GLY A 108 10.22 3.06 -4.91
N SER A 109 9.87 2.17 -5.87
CA SER A 109 9.57 2.56 -7.24
C SER A 109 8.13 3.11 -7.33
N GLY A 110 7.78 3.74 -8.43
CA GLY A 110 6.46 4.35 -8.62
C GLY A 110 6.41 5.82 -8.19
N ARG A 111 5.21 6.37 -8.10
CA ARG A 111 4.98 7.79 -7.76
C ARG A 111 5.19 8.11 -6.29
N SER A 112 5.34 7.10 -5.46
CA SER A 112 5.55 7.25 -4.02
C SER A 112 6.95 7.80 -3.75
N GLY A 113 7.05 9.09 -3.39
CA GLY A 113 8.27 9.70 -2.87
C GLY A 113 8.65 9.13 -1.49
N ARG A 114 9.89 9.32 -1.06
CA ARG A 114 10.31 9.03 0.32
C ARG A 114 9.86 10.15 1.26
N LEU A 115 9.21 9.78 2.37
CA LEU A 115 8.74 10.70 3.41
C LEU A 115 9.80 11.03 4.47
N THR A 116 10.78 10.15 4.65
CA THR A 116 11.81 10.23 5.72
C THR A 116 13.07 10.95 5.31
N ALA A 117 13.09 11.68 4.21
CA ALA A 117 14.14 12.66 4.06
C ALA A 117 13.91 13.75 5.13
N ARG A 118 14.46 13.54 6.33
CA ARG A 118 14.88 14.68 7.14
C ARG A 118 15.65 15.55 6.18
N ALA A 119 15.01 16.60 5.73
CA ALA A 119 15.62 17.50 4.79
C ALA A 119 16.86 18.09 5.48
N ASP A 120 18.03 17.64 5.07
CA ASP A 120 19.27 18.42 5.17
C ASP A 120 19.18 19.68 4.31
N SER A 121 17.97 20.12 4.00
CA SER A 121 17.75 21.35 3.28
C SER A 121 16.62 22.14 3.94
N ALA A 122 16.97 23.31 4.43
CA ALA A 122 16.08 24.44 4.76
C ALA A 122 15.15 24.85 3.57
N ARG A 123 14.87 23.94 2.64
CA ARG A 123 14.20 24.16 1.35
C ARG A 123 13.28 23.04 0.86
N ALA A 124 12.90 22.10 1.74
CA ALA A 124 11.85 21.17 1.33
C ALA A 124 10.54 21.96 1.09
N PRO A 125 9.89 21.84 -0.09
CA PRO A 125 8.61 22.51 -0.31
C PRO A 125 7.60 22.06 0.74
N ALA A 126 6.78 22.99 1.22
CA ALA A 126 5.70 22.68 2.15
C ALA A 126 4.80 21.60 1.53
N ARG A 127 4.35 20.65 2.36
CA ARG A 127 3.38 19.65 1.91
C ARG A 127 2.08 20.34 1.48
N THR A 128 1.50 19.85 0.41
CA THR A 128 0.22 20.34 -0.15
C THR A 128 -0.95 19.44 0.23
N ALA A 129 -0.69 18.42 1.04
CA ALA A 129 -1.66 17.49 1.57
C ALA A 129 -1.16 16.91 2.91
N PRO A 130 -2.06 16.52 3.83
CA PRO A 130 -1.68 16.01 5.13
C PRO A 130 -0.98 14.67 5.05
N LEU A 131 -0.14 14.41 6.03
CA LEU A 131 0.55 13.15 6.23
C LEU A 131 -0.12 12.37 7.36
N VAL A 132 -0.55 11.15 7.08
CA VAL A 132 -1.12 10.26 8.08
C VAL A 132 -0.02 9.57 8.87
N VAL A 133 -0.07 9.64 10.19
CA VAL A 133 0.86 8.98 11.11
C VAL A 133 0.10 7.92 11.90
N LEU A 134 0.50 6.67 11.79
CA LEU A 134 -0.04 5.56 12.57
C LEU A 134 0.93 5.22 13.71
N ASP A 135 0.53 5.54 14.92
CA ASP A 135 1.34 5.33 16.11
C ASP A 135 1.26 3.89 16.59
N ASN A 136 2.30 3.12 16.30
CA ASN A 136 2.45 1.72 16.70
C ASN A 136 1.23 0.84 16.37
N PRO A 137 0.73 0.85 15.12
CA PRO A 137 -0.43 0.08 14.71
C PRO A 137 -0.17 -1.42 14.91
N ARG A 138 -1.22 -2.22 15.12
CA ARG A 138 -1.08 -3.67 15.39
C ARG A 138 -1.73 -4.54 14.30
N HIS A 139 -2.80 -4.08 13.68
CA HIS A 139 -3.53 -4.86 12.69
C HIS A 139 -3.09 -4.53 11.26
N LEU A 140 -2.41 -5.46 10.61
CA LEU A 140 -1.92 -5.34 9.23
C LEU A 140 -3.03 -4.93 8.25
N GLY A 141 -4.26 -5.46 8.43
CA GLY A 141 -5.41 -5.11 7.63
C GLY A 141 -5.81 -3.64 7.75
N ASN A 142 -5.78 -3.08 8.97
CA ASN A 142 -6.05 -1.66 9.19
C ASN A 142 -4.98 -0.78 8.54
N VAL A 143 -3.70 -1.13 8.68
CA VAL A 143 -2.61 -0.39 8.04
C VAL A 143 -2.80 -0.35 6.52
N GLY A 144 -3.11 -1.50 5.90
CA GLY A 144 -3.38 -1.57 4.45
C GLY A 144 -4.61 -0.75 4.04
N ALA A 145 -5.71 -0.81 4.82
CA ALA A 145 -6.89 -0.01 4.57
C ALA A 145 -6.58 1.51 4.67
N VAL A 146 -5.77 1.92 5.64
CA VAL A 146 -5.34 3.32 5.78
C VAL A 146 -4.50 3.77 4.59
N ILE A 147 -3.54 2.96 4.12
CA ILE A 147 -2.76 3.28 2.91
C ILE A 147 -3.68 3.45 1.70
N ARG A 148 -4.69 2.60 1.57
CA ARG A 148 -5.68 2.71 0.50
C ARG A 148 -6.51 3.99 0.60
N LEU A 149 -6.94 4.38 1.80
CA LEU A 149 -7.66 5.62 2.07
C LEU A 149 -6.79 6.85 1.79
N ALA A 150 -5.55 6.86 2.26
CA ALA A 150 -4.59 7.95 2.02
C ALA A 150 -4.34 8.17 0.53
N ALA A 151 -4.13 7.09 -0.23
CA ALA A 151 -3.97 7.15 -1.68
C ALA A 151 -5.23 7.71 -2.37
N GLY A 152 -6.42 7.23 -1.98
CA GLY A 152 -7.69 7.69 -2.54
C GLY A 152 -8.05 9.13 -2.20
N ALA A 153 -7.70 9.60 -1.01
CA ALA A 153 -7.92 10.97 -0.56
C ALA A 153 -6.86 11.96 -1.07
N GLY A 154 -5.78 11.49 -1.69
CA GLY A 154 -4.66 12.33 -2.11
C GLY A 154 -3.82 12.87 -0.95
N ALA A 155 -3.77 12.16 0.17
CA ALA A 155 -2.87 12.49 1.27
C ALA A 155 -1.40 12.36 0.83
N ALA A 156 -0.49 13.12 1.44
CA ALA A 156 0.93 13.11 1.13
C ALA A 156 1.59 11.74 1.34
N GLY A 157 1.04 10.95 2.26
CA GLY A 157 1.51 9.59 2.53
C GLY A 157 1.05 9.04 3.87
N VAL A 158 1.62 7.89 4.23
CA VAL A 158 1.41 7.21 5.50
C VAL A 158 2.76 6.90 6.14
N LEU A 159 2.97 7.33 7.37
CA LEU A 159 4.08 6.91 8.22
C LEU A 159 3.57 5.99 9.31
N THR A 160 4.30 4.91 9.56
CA THR A 160 4.05 4.07 10.75
C THR A 160 5.19 4.24 11.75
N THR A 161 4.88 4.22 13.04
CA THR A 161 5.86 4.03 14.09
C THR A 161 5.78 2.60 14.64
N GLY A 162 6.73 2.20 15.48
CA GLY A 162 6.72 0.88 16.10
C GLY A 162 7.23 -0.24 15.20
N THR A 163 6.72 -1.47 15.38
CA THR A 163 7.34 -2.69 14.84
C THR A 163 6.71 -3.25 13.56
N VAL A 164 5.53 -2.76 13.19
CA VAL A 164 4.83 -3.25 11.98
C VAL A 164 5.49 -2.67 10.73
N ASP A 165 6.05 -3.54 9.89
CA ASP A 165 6.51 -3.13 8.55
C ASP A 165 5.30 -2.80 7.66
N PRO A 166 5.14 -1.54 7.22
CA PRO A 166 4.03 -1.16 6.35
C PRO A 166 4.09 -1.81 4.96
N TRP A 167 5.22 -2.40 4.58
CA TRP A 167 5.39 -3.15 3.33
C TRP A 167 5.22 -4.67 3.51
N HIS A 168 4.79 -5.12 4.68
CA HIS A 168 4.47 -6.53 4.90
C HIS A 168 3.45 -7.03 3.86
N PRO A 169 3.58 -8.26 3.29
CA PRO A 169 2.70 -8.77 2.22
C PRO A 169 1.20 -8.67 2.52
N HIS A 170 0.79 -8.88 3.77
CA HIS A 170 -0.61 -8.73 4.17
C HIS A 170 -1.09 -7.27 4.13
N VAL A 171 -0.21 -6.30 4.41
CA VAL A 171 -0.54 -4.87 4.30
C VAL A 171 -0.67 -4.48 2.83
N VAL A 172 0.27 -4.94 1.99
CA VAL A 172 0.24 -4.70 0.54
C VAL A 172 -1.02 -5.29 -0.10
N ARG A 173 -1.40 -6.50 0.31
CA ARG A 173 -2.66 -7.13 -0.13
C ARG A 173 -3.88 -6.34 0.33
N ALA A 174 -3.95 -5.91 1.58
CA ALA A 174 -5.07 -5.14 2.14
C ALA A 174 -5.22 -3.75 1.50
N SER A 175 -4.12 -3.12 1.09
CA SER A 175 -4.13 -1.86 0.34
C SER A 175 -4.39 -2.03 -1.16
N ALA A 176 -4.51 -3.28 -1.64
CA ALA A 176 -4.57 -3.61 -3.07
C ALA A 176 -3.39 -3.01 -3.88
N GLY A 177 -2.19 -2.95 -3.30
CA GLY A 177 -0.99 -2.44 -3.96
C GLY A 177 -0.91 -0.92 -4.10
N LEU A 178 -1.78 -0.15 -3.45
CA LEU A 178 -1.79 1.32 -3.52
C LEU A 178 -0.60 1.98 -2.78
N HIS A 179 0.34 1.19 -2.26
CA HIS A 179 1.65 1.66 -1.79
C HIS A 179 2.45 2.43 -2.84
N PHE A 180 2.18 2.17 -4.12
CA PHE A 180 2.86 2.84 -5.23
C PHE A 180 2.17 4.14 -5.67
N ALA A 181 0.97 4.41 -5.16
CA ALA A 181 0.19 5.62 -5.41
C ALA A 181 0.47 6.74 -4.40
N THR A 182 0.92 6.39 -3.20
CA THR A 182 1.19 7.33 -2.11
C THR A 182 2.49 6.95 -1.40
N ALA A 183 3.13 7.90 -0.75
CA ALA A 183 4.36 7.60 -0.02
C ALA A 183 4.07 6.77 1.24
N VAL A 184 4.82 5.69 1.45
CA VAL A 184 4.66 4.80 2.61
C VAL A 184 6.03 4.52 3.21
N ASP A 185 6.20 4.86 4.48
CA ASP A 185 7.47 4.65 5.18
C ASP A 185 7.26 4.34 6.66
N GLN A 186 8.34 4.00 7.34
CA GLN A 186 8.37 3.72 8.77
C GLN A 186 9.49 4.54 9.40
N CYS A 187 9.24 5.13 10.56
CA CYS A 187 10.25 5.87 11.32
C CYS A 187 10.00 5.77 12.83
N ASP A 188 10.98 6.13 13.61
CA ASP A 188 10.78 6.39 15.02
C ASP A 188 9.99 7.71 15.22
N PRO A 189 9.27 7.89 16.35
CA PRO A 189 8.53 9.12 16.61
C PRO A 189 9.39 10.38 16.50
N ALA A 190 10.66 10.31 16.90
CA ALA A 190 11.62 11.42 16.76
C ALA A 190 12.00 11.73 15.30
N GLY A 191 11.80 10.77 14.39
CA GLY A 191 12.09 10.90 12.95
C GLY A 191 10.92 11.44 12.12
N LEU A 192 9.80 11.78 12.74
CA LEU A 192 8.67 12.40 12.03
C LEU A 192 9.09 13.75 11.43
N PRO A 193 8.68 14.07 10.21
CA PRO A 193 8.99 15.34 9.58
C PRO A 193 8.39 16.53 10.34
N ASP A 194 8.87 17.73 10.04
CA ASP A 194 8.33 18.97 10.61
C ASP A 194 6.92 19.26 10.10
N GLY A 195 6.14 19.96 10.92
CA GLY A 195 4.80 20.40 10.62
C GLY A 195 3.85 20.37 11.83
N PRO A 196 2.69 20.99 11.71
CA PRO A 196 1.70 21.01 12.79
C PRO A 196 1.14 19.59 13.01
N LEU A 197 1.28 19.07 14.24
CA LEU A 197 0.83 17.74 14.62
C LEU A 197 -0.57 17.81 15.25
N TYR A 198 -1.55 17.21 14.59
CA TYR A 198 -2.92 16.98 15.06
C TYR A 198 -3.03 15.50 15.47
N ALA A 199 -3.32 15.24 16.73
CA ALA A 199 -3.36 13.87 17.23
C ALA A 199 -4.79 13.49 17.65
N LEU A 200 -5.30 12.37 17.13
CA LEU A 200 -6.66 11.90 17.39
C LEU A 200 -6.75 11.31 18.79
N ASP A 201 -7.54 11.94 19.66
CA ASP A 201 -7.72 11.59 21.05
C ASP A 201 -9.15 11.93 21.49
N PRO A 202 -9.86 11.07 22.23
CA PRO A 202 -11.23 11.34 22.69
C PRO A 202 -11.38 12.63 23.54
N GLU A 203 -10.30 13.04 24.23
CA GLU A 203 -10.28 14.26 25.05
C GLU A 203 -9.94 15.52 24.23
N GLY A 204 -9.77 15.38 22.91
CA GLY A 204 -9.44 16.46 22.03
C GLY A 204 -10.60 17.41 21.72
N ARG A 205 -10.29 18.45 20.96
CA ARG A 205 -11.31 19.37 20.40
C ARG A 205 -12.09 18.70 19.28
N ASP A 206 -13.40 18.91 19.25
CA ASP A 206 -14.28 18.38 18.20
C ASP A 206 -13.77 18.77 16.80
N ILE A 207 -13.50 17.77 15.96
CA ILE A 207 -12.96 17.95 14.60
C ILE A 207 -13.82 18.91 13.76
N ARG A 208 -15.15 18.91 13.96
CA ARG A 208 -16.10 19.75 13.21
C ARG A 208 -15.90 21.25 13.45
N THR A 209 -15.16 21.62 14.50
CA THR A 209 -14.83 23.01 14.86
C THR A 209 -13.42 23.41 14.42
N LEU A 210 -12.72 22.52 13.70
CA LEU A 210 -11.33 22.72 13.28
C LEU A 210 -11.21 22.71 11.76
N THR A 211 -10.26 23.46 11.25
CA THR A 211 -9.75 23.32 9.88
C THR A 211 -8.40 22.64 9.95
N LEU A 212 -8.22 21.54 9.23
CA LEU A 212 -6.96 20.85 9.14
C LEU A 212 -6.13 21.43 7.98
N PRO A 213 -4.92 21.94 8.23
CA PRO A 213 -4.09 22.50 7.17
C PRO A 213 -3.48 21.41 6.28
N ASP A 214 -3.10 21.78 5.05
CA ASP A 214 -2.56 20.86 4.06
C ASP A 214 -1.19 20.27 4.48
N ASP A 215 -0.42 20.98 5.28
CA ASP A 215 0.88 20.51 5.78
C ASP A 215 0.80 19.74 7.11
N ALA A 216 -0.42 19.45 7.59
CA ALA A 216 -0.63 18.74 8.86
C ALA A 216 0.00 17.34 8.88
N LEU A 217 0.53 16.98 10.03
CA LEU A 217 0.71 15.60 10.47
C LEU A 217 -0.53 15.19 11.24
N ILE A 218 -1.22 14.14 10.83
CA ILE A 218 -2.43 13.66 11.50
C ILE A 218 -2.13 12.31 12.12
N ALA A 219 -1.99 12.26 13.44
CA ALA A 219 -1.61 11.07 14.16
C ALA A 219 -2.81 10.31 14.74
N PHE A 220 -2.79 9.00 14.55
CA PHE A 220 -3.78 8.05 15.05
C PHE A 220 -3.06 7.03 15.94
N GLY A 221 -3.57 6.82 17.14
CA GLY A 221 -3.02 5.87 18.08
C GLY A 221 -3.34 4.40 17.72
N SER A 222 -2.64 3.49 18.39
CA SER A 222 -2.90 2.05 18.25
C SER A 222 -4.30 1.67 18.75
N GLU A 223 -4.82 0.54 18.23
CA GLU A 223 -6.18 0.08 18.48
C GLU A 223 -6.46 -0.25 19.98
N ARG A 224 -5.42 -0.56 20.75
CA ARG A 224 -5.56 -0.95 22.17
C ARG A 224 -5.12 0.13 23.15
N HIS A 225 -4.09 0.87 22.82
CA HIS A 225 -3.42 1.77 23.77
C HIS A 225 -3.56 3.26 23.40
N GLY A 226 -4.22 3.54 22.26
CA GLY A 226 -4.29 4.92 21.76
C GLY A 226 -2.91 5.47 21.36
N LEU A 227 -2.73 6.77 21.51
CA LEU A 227 -1.48 7.47 21.23
C LEU A 227 -0.43 7.18 22.31
N SER A 228 0.82 7.07 21.90
CA SER A 228 1.95 7.08 22.83
C SER A 228 2.05 8.43 23.56
N ALA A 229 2.62 8.39 24.79
CA ALA A 229 2.85 9.62 25.56
C ALA A 229 3.72 10.61 24.80
N GLU A 230 4.69 10.12 24.00
CA GLU A 230 5.58 10.92 23.20
C GLU A 230 4.83 11.70 22.11
N LEU A 231 4.01 11.04 21.30
CA LEU A 231 3.22 11.71 20.25
C LEU A 231 2.13 12.60 20.83
N ARG A 232 1.51 12.19 21.93
CA ARG A 232 0.52 13.03 22.64
C ARG A 232 1.16 14.33 23.15
N ALA A 233 2.35 14.24 23.74
CA ALA A 233 3.07 15.44 24.24
C ALA A 233 3.58 16.36 23.10
N ARG A 234 3.90 15.78 21.94
CA ARG A 234 4.34 16.54 20.76
C ARG A 234 3.17 17.20 20.00
N ALA A 235 1.95 16.73 20.22
CA ALA A 235 0.79 17.25 19.50
C ALA A 235 0.53 18.73 19.83
N GLY A 236 0.47 19.56 18.79
CA GLY A 236 0.04 20.96 18.91
C GLY A 236 -1.47 21.06 19.16
N GLN A 237 -2.25 20.07 18.72
CA GLN A 237 -3.69 20.00 18.91
C GLN A 237 -4.15 18.54 19.07
N LEU A 238 -4.88 18.25 20.14
CA LEU A 238 -5.65 17.02 20.27
C LEU A 238 -7.01 17.21 19.59
N VAL A 239 -7.46 16.20 18.83
CA VAL A 239 -8.66 16.25 18.00
C VAL A 239 -9.56 15.07 18.34
N ALA A 240 -10.84 15.31 18.59
CA ALA A 240 -11.82 14.29 18.84
C ALA A 240 -12.75 14.07 17.65
N LEU A 241 -13.01 12.81 17.32
CA LEU A 241 -14.14 12.41 16.50
C LEU A 241 -15.35 12.22 17.41
N PRO A 242 -16.43 12.98 17.25
CA PRO A 242 -17.60 12.85 18.12
C PRO A 242 -18.20 11.45 18.05
N MET A 243 -18.53 10.89 19.20
CA MET A 243 -19.17 9.57 19.37
C MET A 243 -20.41 9.67 20.24
N GLN A 244 -21.31 8.71 20.09
CA GLN A 244 -22.44 8.56 21.01
C GLN A 244 -21.93 8.15 22.41
N PRO A 245 -22.61 8.55 23.49
CA PRO A 245 -22.25 8.08 24.82
C PRO A 245 -22.10 6.57 24.88
N GLN A 246 -21.12 6.09 25.64
CA GLN A 246 -20.78 4.66 25.82
C GLN A 246 -20.07 3.97 24.62
N VAL A 247 -19.90 4.64 23.49
CA VAL A 247 -19.02 4.17 22.41
C VAL A 247 -17.59 4.64 22.71
N SER A 248 -16.65 3.71 22.85
CA SER A 248 -15.28 4.01 23.29
C SER A 248 -14.34 4.40 22.17
N SER A 249 -14.56 3.92 20.95
CA SER A 249 -13.70 4.19 19.80
C SER A 249 -14.33 3.77 18.48
N TYR A 250 -13.89 4.40 17.39
CA TYR A 250 -14.06 3.90 16.02
C TYR A 250 -12.90 2.99 15.64
N ASN A 251 -13.10 2.15 14.63
CA ASN A 251 -11.99 1.42 13.98
C ASN A 251 -10.95 2.41 13.43
N LEU A 252 -9.67 2.04 13.47
CA LEU A 252 -8.57 2.89 13.04
C LEU A 252 -8.76 3.42 11.60
N ALA A 253 -9.04 2.54 10.64
CA ALA A 253 -9.23 2.95 9.25
C ALA A 253 -10.46 3.85 9.07
N THR A 254 -11.53 3.59 9.84
CA THR A 254 -12.72 4.46 9.85
C THR A 254 -12.39 5.85 10.38
N SER A 255 -11.62 5.94 11.47
CA SER A 255 -11.18 7.23 12.02
C SER A 255 -10.36 8.02 11.00
N VAL A 256 -9.44 7.35 10.30
CA VAL A 256 -8.65 7.97 9.22
C VAL A 256 -9.56 8.45 8.08
N ALA A 257 -10.52 7.62 7.65
CA ALA A 257 -11.45 8.00 6.59
C ALA A 257 -12.27 9.24 6.93
N MET A 258 -12.83 9.30 8.14
CA MET A 258 -13.61 10.46 8.61
C MET A 258 -12.76 11.73 8.67
N THR A 259 -11.53 11.60 9.16
CA THR A 259 -10.60 12.74 9.29
C THR A 259 -10.13 13.25 7.93
N LEU A 260 -9.74 12.37 7.02
CA LEU A 260 -9.33 12.75 5.66
C LEU A 260 -10.51 13.33 4.87
N TYR A 261 -11.71 12.79 5.04
CA TYR A 261 -12.91 13.36 4.41
C TYR A 261 -13.22 14.77 4.94
N HIS A 262 -13.08 14.99 6.25
CA HIS A 262 -13.23 16.32 6.85
C HIS A 262 -12.22 17.32 6.27
N TRP A 263 -10.95 16.93 6.13
CA TRP A 263 -9.93 17.75 5.48
C TRP A 263 -10.31 18.08 4.02
N MET A 264 -10.70 17.05 3.23
CA MET A 264 -11.11 17.24 1.83
C MET A 264 -12.33 18.16 1.68
N ALA A 265 -13.33 18.02 2.56
CA ALA A 265 -14.54 18.83 2.54
C ALA A 265 -14.29 20.32 2.86
N GLY A 266 -13.22 20.63 3.59
CA GLY A 266 -12.77 21.99 3.87
C GLY A 266 -12.04 22.68 2.71
N ARG A 267 -11.75 21.96 1.60
CA ARG A 267 -11.04 22.49 0.42
C ARG A 267 -12.04 22.91 -0.68
N PRO A 268 -11.67 23.91 -1.50
CA PRO A 268 -12.45 24.20 -2.71
C PRO A 268 -12.52 22.94 -3.59
N SER A 269 -13.72 22.63 -4.09
CA SER A 269 -13.91 21.48 -5.00
C SER A 269 -13.08 21.69 -6.26
N THR A 270 -12.09 20.85 -6.50
CA THR A 270 -11.46 20.75 -7.81
C THR A 270 -12.40 19.95 -8.70
N PRO A 271 -12.85 20.45 -9.85
CA PRO A 271 -13.65 19.66 -10.78
C PRO A 271 -12.87 18.39 -11.18
N VAL A 272 -13.54 17.24 -11.12
CA VAL A 272 -13.03 15.94 -11.57
C VAL A 272 -12.97 15.90 -13.10
#